data_496237eb0aecd199b47d08fc628630cd
#
_entry.id   496237eb0aecd199b47d08fc628630cd
#
_cell.length_a   1.000
_cell.length_b   1.000
_cell.length_c   1.000
_cell.angle_alpha   90.00
_cell.angle_beta   90.00
_cell.angle_gamma   90.00
#
_symmetry.space_group_name_H-M   'P 1'
#
loop_
_entity.id
_entity.type
_entity.pdbx_description
1 polymer ?
#
loop_
_entity_poly.entity_id
_entity_poly.type
_entity_poly.pdbx_seq_one_letter_code
_entity_poly.pdbx_strand_id
1 'polypeptide(L)'
;MKKAIFLAGLVLLMGATLAFAGPTVSIVKSDNHELSGEQWNFSMYDFGKRWETTWTPESEAYIEKMVRQAVDLAGGLPVKAGDSVCIKVNLVQDAWYVLSMELTKNDIDPVKYPVPDQKSINHLMQSILTDARVAKAVCKIAQEKGAKSVAILEGPNAGLTAAYYLVYGYKDWATKMGVKLLDPDVNCTLGTYKPKTKTPALPEYVLPNEWVNANCRISIGKMKTHDNSGISLTLKNVAVGIVPRSVYGAIKLGLPHGNMHHVVADVNSICPATFSIVDGLWGMDGWGAFHGRPVPSDLIIAGKDGVAVDGVGAMCMGTLPWIYGGIRECKNNGVGTYDNINVVGTKLEDAVIIYMPVPPGKHPDSSASGVLGWR
;
A
#
# COMPACT_ATOMS: atom_id res chain seq x y z
N MET A 1 12.06 4.76 -26.91
CA MET A 1 11.41 6.05 -27.16
C MET A 1 10.47 6.49 -26.02
N LYS A 2 9.44 5.74 -25.61
CA LYS A 2 8.52 6.15 -24.51
C LYS A 2 9.22 6.46 -23.18
N LYS A 3 10.22 5.67 -22.78
CA LYS A 3 11.02 5.90 -21.55
C LYS A 3 11.85 7.19 -21.65
N ALA A 4 12.37 7.52 -22.82
CA ALA A 4 13.16 8.73 -23.03
C ALA A 4 12.32 10.02 -23.01
N ILE A 5 11.11 9.98 -23.56
CA ILE A 5 10.17 11.13 -23.55
C ILE A 5 9.66 11.38 -22.13
N PHE A 6 9.37 10.31 -21.38
CA PHE A 6 8.95 10.42 -19.98
C PHE A 6 10.09 10.97 -19.11
N LEU A 7 11.33 10.50 -19.29
CA LEU A 7 12.51 10.98 -18.59
C LEU A 7 12.83 12.45 -18.90
N ALA A 8 12.65 12.91 -20.16
CA ALA A 8 12.86 14.30 -20.52
C ALA A 8 11.85 15.25 -19.83
N GLY A 9 10.60 14.83 -19.69
CA GLY A 9 9.60 15.57 -18.92
C GLY A 9 9.88 15.59 -17.42
N LEU A 10 10.48 14.52 -16.90
CA LEU A 10 10.83 14.37 -15.49
C LEU A 10 12.03 15.25 -15.08
N VAL A 11 13.05 15.37 -15.95
CA VAL A 11 14.23 16.22 -15.73
C VAL A 11 13.86 17.71 -15.69
N LEU A 12 12.87 18.14 -16.47
CA LEU A 12 12.36 19.52 -16.43
C LEU A 12 11.66 19.88 -15.10
N LEU A 13 11.13 18.89 -14.38
CA LEU A 13 10.52 19.08 -13.05
C LEU A 13 11.55 19.19 -11.91
N MET A 14 12.78 18.72 -12.13
CA MET A 14 13.87 18.75 -11.14
C MET A 14 14.85 19.91 -11.35
N GLY A 15 14.62 20.77 -12.34
CA GLY A 15 15.49 21.89 -12.70
C GLY A 15 15.46 23.05 -11.72
N ALA A 16 16.52 23.11 -10.96
CA ALA A 16 17.16 24.24 -10.30
C ALA A 16 16.27 25.41 -9.84
N THR A 17 15.97 25.43 -8.55
CA THR A 17 15.84 26.68 -7.79
C THR A 17 16.32 26.51 -6.34
N LEU A 18 16.93 27.55 -5.86
CA LEU A 18 17.47 27.75 -4.52
C LEU A 18 16.47 27.42 -3.39
N ALA A 19 16.89 26.52 -2.50
CA ALA A 19 16.70 26.53 -1.06
C ALA A 19 15.30 26.84 -0.49
N PHE A 20 14.29 26.03 -0.80
CA PHE A 20 13.44 25.46 0.24
C PHE A 20 13.54 23.96 0.06
N ALA A 21 14.16 23.28 1.02
CA ALA A 21 14.27 21.83 0.99
C ALA A 21 12.84 21.26 1.09
N GLY A 22 12.31 20.79 -0.03
CA GLY A 22 11.05 20.05 -0.08
C GLY A 22 11.14 18.74 0.73
N PRO A 23 10.07 17.96 0.79
CA PRO A 23 10.08 16.71 1.52
C PRO A 23 11.12 15.74 0.96
N THR A 24 11.84 15.05 1.85
CA THR A 24 12.79 14.02 1.45
C THR A 24 12.09 12.68 1.29
N VAL A 25 12.31 12.04 0.16
CA VAL A 25 11.81 10.69 -0.16
C VAL A 25 12.98 9.81 -0.59
N SER A 26 13.12 8.68 0.05
CA SER A 26 14.13 7.69 -0.31
C SER A 26 13.60 6.67 -1.31
N ILE A 27 14.46 6.21 -2.21
CA ILE A 27 14.26 5.04 -3.04
C ILE A 27 15.38 4.06 -2.76
N VAL A 28 15.05 2.83 -2.43
CA VAL A 28 15.99 1.71 -2.34
C VAL A 28 15.56 0.64 -3.32
N LYS A 29 16.41 0.34 -4.29
CA LYS A 29 16.21 -0.73 -5.26
C LYS A 29 17.00 -1.96 -4.86
N SER A 30 16.37 -3.13 -4.89
CA SER A 30 17.06 -4.39 -4.68
C SER A 30 18.09 -4.65 -5.79
N ASP A 31 19.24 -5.14 -5.40
CA ASP A 31 20.27 -5.70 -6.28
C ASP A 31 20.20 -7.23 -6.37
N ASN A 32 19.26 -7.85 -5.63
CA ASN A 32 19.06 -9.29 -5.57
C ASN A 32 17.56 -9.63 -5.56
N HIS A 33 16.97 -9.79 -6.75
CA HIS A 33 15.56 -10.15 -6.93
C HIS A 33 15.20 -11.49 -6.29
N GLU A 34 16.10 -12.47 -6.29
CA GLU A 34 15.86 -13.77 -5.67
C GLU A 34 15.51 -13.61 -4.18
N LEU A 35 16.27 -12.81 -3.44
CA LEU A 35 16.00 -12.57 -2.02
C LEU A 35 14.82 -11.61 -1.79
N SER A 36 14.63 -10.60 -2.64
CA SER A 36 13.55 -9.63 -2.47
C SER A 36 12.19 -10.15 -2.91
N GLY A 37 12.13 -10.85 -4.04
CA GLY A 37 10.89 -11.21 -4.72
C GLY A 37 10.52 -12.70 -4.70
N GLU A 38 11.50 -13.61 -4.79
CA GLU A 38 11.22 -15.02 -5.07
C GLU A 38 11.16 -15.92 -3.81
N GLN A 39 11.64 -15.45 -2.66
CA GLN A 39 11.72 -16.23 -1.41
C GLN A 39 10.49 -16.11 -0.51
N TRP A 40 9.39 -15.57 -1.01
CA TRP A 40 8.12 -15.50 -0.32
C TRP A 40 7.19 -16.57 -0.88
N ASN A 41 6.72 -17.51 -0.05
CA ASN A 41 5.91 -18.63 -0.47
C ASN A 41 4.56 -18.61 0.23
N PHE A 42 3.50 -18.63 -0.59
CA PHE A 42 2.12 -18.74 -0.15
C PHE A 42 1.58 -20.13 -0.51
N SER A 43 1.38 -20.98 0.48
CA SER A 43 0.86 -22.33 0.27
C SER A 43 -0.66 -22.34 0.27
N MET A 44 -1.29 -22.69 -0.82
CA MET A 44 -2.75 -22.71 -0.98
C MET A 44 -3.35 -24.08 -1.32
N TYR A 45 -2.56 -25.01 -1.80
CA TYR A 45 -3.06 -26.26 -2.41
C TYR A 45 -3.05 -27.47 -1.48
N ASP A 46 -2.57 -27.35 -0.29
CA ASP A 46 -2.54 -28.48 0.64
C ASP A 46 -3.74 -28.42 1.60
N PHE A 47 -4.87 -29.01 1.19
CA PHE A 47 -6.10 -29.06 1.99
C PHE A 47 -5.93 -29.73 3.37
N GLY A 48 -4.80 -30.34 3.65
CA GLY A 48 -4.46 -30.94 4.93
C GLY A 48 -3.46 -30.14 5.75
N LYS A 49 -2.81 -29.13 5.15
CA LYS A 49 -1.88 -28.26 5.83
C LYS A 49 -2.48 -26.86 5.98
N ARG A 50 -2.11 -26.21 7.06
CA ARG A 50 -2.45 -24.82 7.35
C ARG A 50 -1.98 -23.95 6.19
N TRP A 51 -2.85 -23.10 5.67
CA TRP A 51 -2.46 -22.05 4.73
C TRP A 51 -1.43 -21.16 5.40
N GLU A 52 -0.25 -21.05 4.84
CA GLU A 52 0.87 -20.42 5.50
C GLU A 52 1.74 -19.68 4.49
N THR A 53 2.09 -18.46 4.83
CA THR A 53 3.12 -17.71 4.13
C THR A 53 4.45 -17.94 4.83
N THR A 54 5.45 -18.36 4.08
CA THR A 54 6.79 -18.63 4.56
C THR A 54 7.84 -17.90 3.74
N TRP A 55 9.01 -17.69 4.32
CA TRP A 55 10.19 -17.11 3.68
C TRP A 55 11.47 -17.61 4.36
N THR A 56 12.62 -17.45 3.67
CA THR A 56 13.90 -17.84 4.23
C THR A 56 14.46 -16.77 5.19
N PRO A 57 15.30 -17.14 6.17
CA PRO A 57 15.96 -16.18 7.05
C PRO A 57 16.85 -15.18 6.30
N GLU A 58 17.53 -15.61 5.23
CA GLU A 58 18.36 -14.74 4.39
C GLU A 58 17.51 -13.66 3.72
N SER A 59 16.39 -14.07 3.18
CA SER A 59 15.42 -13.17 2.53
C SER A 59 14.84 -12.17 3.52
N GLU A 60 14.49 -12.61 4.75
CA GLU A 60 14.03 -11.71 5.80
C GLU A 60 15.10 -10.66 6.14
N ALA A 61 16.34 -11.10 6.36
CA ALA A 61 17.43 -10.20 6.69
C ALA A 61 17.74 -9.22 5.56
N TYR A 62 17.64 -9.67 4.30
CA TYR A 62 17.84 -8.83 3.13
C TYR A 62 16.77 -7.73 3.04
N ILE A 63 15.50 -8.08 3.19
CA ILE A 63 14.38 -7.11 3.19
C ILE A 63 14.51 -6.15 4.38
N GLU A 64 14.85 -6.65 5.57
CA GLU A 64 15.09 -5.78 6.73
C GLU A 64 16.19 -4.75 6.44
N LYS A 65 17.29 -5.14 5.79
CA LYS A 65 18.36 -4.22 5.37
C LYS A 65 17.84 -3.15 4.40
N MET A 66 17.05 -3.53 3.39
CA MET A 66 16.45 -2.57 2.44
C MET A 66 15.53 -1.58 3.14
N VAL A 67 14.67 -2.05 4.04
CA VAL A 67 13.73 -1.20 4.79
C VAL A 67 14.48 -0.23 5.70
N ARG A 68 15.50 -0.71 6.44
CA ARG A 68 16.34 0.14 7.29
C ARG A 68 17.03 1.23 6.46
N GLN A 69 17.63 0.86 5.35
CA GLN A 69 18.26 1.82 4.44
C GLN A 69 17.28 2.88 3.94
N ALA A 70 16.07 2.47 3.52
CA ALA A 70 15.04 3.40 3.06
C ALA A 70 14.59 4.35 4.17
N VAL A 71 14.36 3.82 5.37
CA VAL A 71 13.98 4.59 6.55
C VAL A 71 15.09 5.59 6.93
N ASP A 72 16.34 5.17 6.98
CA ASP A 72 17.48 6.01 7.38
C ASP A 72 17.71 7.15 6.38
N LEU A 73 17.69 6.84 5.08
CA LEU A 73 17.81 7.85 4.01
C LEU A 73 16.67 8.87 4.04
N ALA A 74 15.46 8.47 4.46
CA ALA A 74 14.31 9.36 4.62
C ALA A 74 14.35 10.17 5.94
N GLY A 75 15.44 10.10 6.69
CA GLY A 75 15.64 10.80 7.96
C GLY A 75 15.01 10.13 9.19
N GLY A 76 14.86 8.80 9.14
CA GLY A 76 14.45 7.92 10.23
C GLY A 76 12.96 7.95 10.55
N LEU A 77 12.44 6.87 11.16
CA LEU A 77 11.08 6.86 11.70
C LEU A 77 10.92 7.94 12.77
N PRO A 78 9.84 8.74 12.76
CA PRO A 78 9.59 9.80 13.74
C PRO A 78 9.06 9.22 15.07
N VAL A 79 9.63 8.12 15.54
CA VAL A 79 9.29 7.45 16.79
C VAL A 79 10.22 7.93 17.89
N LYS A 80 9.64 8.29 19.02
CA LYS A 80 10.33 8.63 20.28
C LYS A 80 10.09 7.55 21.32
N ALA A 81 10.97 7.46 22.31
CA ALA A 81 10.76 6.56 23.44
C ALA A 81 9.44 6.90 24.16
N GLY A 82 8.64 5.88 24.41
CA GLY A 82 7.32 6.02 25.02
C GLY A 82 6.15 6.25 24.03
N ASP A 83 6.41 6.40 22.74
CA ASP A 83 5.36 6.57 21.74
C ASP A 83 4.52 5.30 21.54
N SER A 84 3.25 5.49 21.24
CA SER A 84 2.40 4.48 20.61
C SER A 84 2.53 4.55 19.09
N VAL A 85 2.78 3.41 18.45
CA VAL A 85 2.96 3.29 17.01
C VAL A 85 1.83 2.45 16.44
N CYS A 86 1.13 2.97 15.43
CA CYS A 86 0.13 2.22 14.66
C CYS A 86 0.56 2.15 13.19
N ILE A 87 0.63 0.93 12.66
CA ILE A 87 1.12 0.65 11.31
C ILE A 87 -0.05 0.12 10.47
N LYS A 88 -0.41 0.83 9.41
CA LYS A 88 -1.41 0.36 8.44
C LYS A 88 -0.71 -0.40 7.31
N VAL A 89 -1.03 -1.66 7.16
CA VAL A 89 -0.61 -2.51 6.04
C VAL A 89 -1.70 -2.59 4.96
N ASN A 90 -1.47 -3.26 3.86
CA ASN A 90 -2.47 -3.47 2.80
C ASN A 90 -2.73 -4.98 2.63
N LEU A 91 -3.77 -5.50 3.30
CA LEU A 91 -4.24 -6.88 3.17
C LEU A 91 -5.68 -6.86 2.65
N VAL A 92 -5.89 -6.20 1.53
CA VAL A 92 -7.17 -5.70 1.03
C VAL A 92 -8.22 -6.76 0.75
N GLN A 93 -7.82 -7.99 0.41
CA GLN A 93 -8.73 -9.02 -0.09
C GLN A 93 -8.31 -10.43 0.30
N ASP A 94 -9.30 -11.32 0.33
CA ASP A 94 -9.14 -12.76 0.54
C ASP A 94 -8.42 -13.41 -0.65
N ALA A 95 -7.39 -14.21 -0.37
CA ALA A 95 -6.66 -14.94 -1.40
C ALA A 95 -7.54 -15.91 -2.19
N TRP A 96 -8.48 -16.58 -1.51
CA TRP A 96 -9.43 -17.47 -2.17
C TRP A 96 -10.32 -16.73 -3.16
N TYR A 97 -10.83 -15.55 -2.78
CA TYR A 97 -11.62 -14.72 -3.67
C TYR A 97 -10.83 -14.32 -4.91
N VAL A 98 -9.60 -13.81 -4.73
CA VAL A 98 -8.73 -13.41 -5.85
C VAL A 98 -8.48 -14.58 -6.79
N LEU A 99 -8.13 -15.74 -6.25
CA LEU A 99 -7.82 -16.93 -7.05
C LEU A 99 -9.06 -17.54 -7.69
N SER A 100 -10.20 -17.56 -7.00
CA SER A 100 -11.44 -18.03 -7.60
C SER A 100 -11.86 -17.15 -8.78
N MET A 101 -11.64 -15.82 -8.69
CA MET A 101 -11.91 -14.89 -9.77
C MET A 101 -10.95 -15.07 -10.96
N GLU A 102 -9.66 -15.30 -10.70
CA GLU A 102 -8.71 -15.62 -11.77
C GLU A 102 -9.08 -16.95 -12.45
N LEU A 103 -9.55 -17.92 -11.69
CA LEU A 103 -10.02 -19.20 -12.23
C LEU A 103 -11.35 -19.07 -12.99
N THR A 104 -12.24 -18.16 -12.66
CA THR A 104 -13.55 -17.98 -13.32
C THR A 104 -13.54 -17.01 -14.50
N LYS A 105 -12.54 -16.16 -14.63
CA LYS A 105 -12.41 -15.19 -15.73
C LYS A 105 -12.48 -15.82 -17.15
N ASN A 106 -12.22 -17.09 -17.27
CA ASN A 106 -11.94 -17.72 -18.55
C ASN A 106 -12.95 -18.78 -18.96
N ASP A 107 -14.21 -18.84 -18.47
CA ASP A 107 -15.12 -19.96 -18.79
C ASP A 107 -14.35 -21.30 -18.80
N ILE A 108 -13.76 -21.66 -17.65
CA ILE A 108 -12.57 -22.48 -17.61
C ILE A 108 -12.89 -23.93 -18.00
N ASP A 109 -12.49 -24.26 -19.17
CA ASP A 109 -12.03 -25.61 -19.50
C ASP A 109 -10.66 -25.80 -18.81
N PRO A 110 -10.55 -26.57 -17.72
CA PRO A 110 -9.27 -26.78 -17.03
C PRO A 110 -8.21 -27.46 -17.88
N VAL A 111 -8.58 -28.00 -19.04
CA VAL A 111 -7.67 -28.54 -20.06
C VAL A 111 -7.06 -27.40 -20.89
N LYS A 112 -7.79 -26.32 -21.07
CA LYS A 112 -7.39 -25.20 -21.92
C LYS A 112 -6.61 -24.12 -21.18
N TYR A 113 -6.82 -23.98 -19.87
CA TYR A 113 -6.16 -23.02 -19.01
C TYR A 113 -5.63 -23.72 -17.76
N PRO A 114 -4.35 -24.11 -17.74
CA PRO A 114 -3.76 -24.77 -16.60
C PRO A 114 -3.90 -23.87 -15.36
N VAL A 115 -4.21 -24.50 -14.23
CA VAL A 115 -4.15 -23.82 -12.92
C VAL A 115 -2.80 -23.10 -12.82
N PRO A 116 -2.76 -21.80 -12.44
CA PRO A 116 -1.49 -21.08 -12.30
C PRO A 116 -0.53 -21.88 -11.43
N ASP A 117 0.73 -21.94 -11.83
CA ASP A 117 1.74 -22.61 -11.00
C ASP A 117 1.94 -21.85 -9.68
N GLN A 118 2.54 -22.52 -8.69
CA GLN A 118 2.74 -21.94 -7.37
C GLN A 118 3.53 -20.63 -7.40
N LYS A 119 4.48 -20.48 -8.32
CA LYS A 119 5.27 -19.27 -8.51
C LYS A 119 4.41 -18.11 -8.97
N SER A 120 3.55 -18.33 -9.95
CA SER A 120 2.60 -17.32 -10.46
C SER A 120 1.63 -16.87 -9.37
N ILE A 121 1.17 -17.80 -8.52
CA ILE A 121 0.33 -17.47 -7.36
C ILE A 121 1.09 -16.60 -6.35
N ASN A 122 2.33 -16.96 -6.03
CA ASN A 122 3.15 -16.19 -5.12
C ASN A 122 3.35 -14.75 -5.62
N HIS A 123 3.65 -14.57 -6.90
CA HIS A 123 3.82 -13.25 -7.51
C HIS A 123 2.52 -12.44 -7.47
N LEU A 124 1.38 -13.07 -7.79
CA LEU A 124 0.08 -12.41 -7.72
C LEU A 124 -0.20 -11.95 -6.29
N MET A 125 -0.05 -12.81 -5.30
CA MET A 125 -0.32 -12.48 -3.90
C MET A 125 0.62 -11.39 -3.39
N GLN A 126 1.91 -11.46 -3.70
CA GLN A 126 2.88 -10.41 -3.35
C GLN A 126 2.56 -9.06 -4.01
N SER A 127 2.00 -9.08 -5.23
CA SER A 127 1.64 -7.84 -5.94
C SER A 127 0.40 -7.14 -5.36
N ILE A 128 -0.43 -7.87 -4.60
CA ILE A 128 -1.66 -7.36 -3.98
C ILE A 128 -1.42 -6.90 -2.56
N LEU A 129 -0.64 -7.65 -1.78
CA LEU A 129 -0.53 -7.56 -0.33
C LEU A 129 0.78 -6.92 0.10
N THR A 130 0.74 -6.18 1.21
CA THR A 130 1.98 -5.75 1.88
C THR A 130 2.75 -6.99 2.35
N ASP A 131 4.03 -7.06 1.99
CA ASP A 131 4.92 -8.12 2.41
C ASP A 131 5.15 -8.08 3.92
N ALA A 132 4.91 -9.21 4.59
CA ALA A 132 5.02 -9.32 6.03
C ALA A 132 6.45 -9.05 6.54
N ARG A 133 7.50 -9.31 5.72
CA ARG A 133 8.90 -9.01 6.04
C ARG A 133 9.13 -7.51 6.15
N VAL A 134 8.52 -6.71 5.26
CA VAL A 134 8.57 -5.25 5.32
C VAL A 134 7.91 -4.72 6.60
N ALA A 135 6.71 -5.20 6.91
CA ALA A 135 6.00 -4.80 8.13
C ALA A 135 6.77 -5.19 9.39
N LYS A 136 7.34 -6.40 9.43
CA LYS A 136 8.15 -6.89 10.55
C LYS A 136 9.39 -6.03 10.79
N ALA A 137 10.10 -5.65 9.71
CA ALA A 137 11.26 -4.76 9.80
C ALA A 137 10.89 -3.39 10.38
N VAL A 138 9.76 -2.79 9.96
CA VAL A 138 9.27 -1.51 10.50
C VAL A 138 8.92 -1.64 11.98
N CYS A 139 8.28 -2.74 12.40
CA CYS A 139 7.99 -3.02 13.81
C CYS A 139 9.27 -3.10 14.65
N LYS A 140 10.31 -3.81 14.16
CA LYS A 140 11.62 -3.89 14.85
C LYS A 140 12.22 -2.49 15.03
N ILE A 141 12.29 -1.69 13.97
CA ILE A 141 12.82 -0.32 14.05
C ILE A 141 12.06 0.52 15.07
N ALA A 142 10.74 0.43 15.09
CA ALA A 142 9.91 1.17 16.04
C ALA A 142 10.18 0.76 17.51
N GLN A 143 10.33 -0.54 17.77
CA GLN A 143 10.66 -1.08 19.09
C GLN A 143 12.07 -0.69 19.54
N GLU A 144 13.06 -0.78 18.65
CA GLU A 144 14.44 -0.34 18.92
C GLU A 144 14.54 1.15 19.26
N LYS A 145 13.65 1.98 18.72
CA LYS A 145 13.53 3.41 19.05
C LYS A 145 12.79 3.64 20.38
N GLY A 146 12.40 2.59 21.09
CA GLY A 146 11.77 2.68 22.40
C GLY A 146 10.26 2.94 22.38
N ALA A 147 9.57 2.56 21.31
CA ALA A 147 8.11 2.64 21.28
C ALA A 147 7.49 1.87 22.46
N LYS A 148 6.56 2.50 23.18
CA LYS A 148 5.81 1.89 24.28
C LYS A 148 4.90 0.75 23.80
N SER A 149 4.35 0.90 22.61
CA SER A 149 3.49 -0.09 21.98
C SER A 149 3.57 0.02 20.46
N VAL A 150 3.53 -1.13 19.81
CA VAL A 150 3.46 -1.23 18.35
C VAL A 150 2.23 -2.07 17.99
N ALA A 151 1.43 -1.57 17.07
CA ALA A 151 0.26 -2.24 16.56
C ALA A 151 0.23 -2.20 15.03
N ILE A 152 -0.27 -3.28 14.41
CA ILE A 152 -0.61 -3.34 12.99
C ILE A 152 -2.12 -3.27 12.88
N LEU A 153 -2.61 -2.37 12.03
CA LEU A 153 -4.02 -2.16 11.75
C LEU A 153 -4.35 -2.57 10.31
N GLU A 154 -5.38 -3.38 10.16
CA GLU A 154 -5.96 -3.70 8.86
C GLU A 154 -7.48 -3.81 8.96
N GLY A 155 -8.17 -3.27 7.97
CA GLY A 155 -9.60 -3.45 7.74
C GLY A 155 -9.83 -3.84 6.29
N PRO A 156 -9.81 -5.14 5.95
CA PRO A 156 -9.95 -5.58 4.57
C PRO A 156 -11.35 -5.30 4.01
N ASN A 157 -11.52 -5.43 2.70
CA ASN A 157 -12.80 -5.22 2.05
C ASN A 157 -13.83 -6.31 2.38
N ALA A 158 -13.36 -7.54 2.58
CA ALA A 158 -14.19 -8.70 2.90
C ALA A 158 -13.43 -9.65 3.82
N GLY A 159 -14.07 -10.73 4.27
CA GLY A 159 -13.48 -11.78 5.09
C GLY A 159 -13.15 -11.37 6.53
N LEU A 160 -12.40 -12.21 7.22
CA LEU A 160 -11.99 -12.02 8.60
C LEU A 160 -10.55 -11.54 8.68
N THR A 161 -10.31 -10.37 9.23
CA THR A 161 -8.96 -9.79 9.39
C THR A 161 -8.00 -10.73 10.13
N ALA A 162 -8.50 -11.43 11.15
CA ALA A 162 -7.71 -12.41 11.90
C ALA A 162 -7.22 -13.57 11.02
N ALA A 163 -8.04 -14.02 10.06
CA ALA A 163 -7.64 -15.03 9.08
C ALA A 163 -6.55 -14.49 8.15
N TYR A 164 -6.64 -13.22 7.72
CA TYR A 164 -5.62 -12.61 6.88
C TYR A 164 -4.27 -12.46 7.60
N TYR A 165 -4.29 -12.02 8.85
CA TYR A 165 -3.07 -11.98 9.66
C TYR A 165 -2.42 -13.35 9.82
N LEU A 166 -3.23 -14.41 9.91
CA LEU A 166 -2.73 -15.78 9.99
C LEU A 166 -2.13 -16.23 8.65
N VAL A 167 -2.94 -16.16 7.58
CA VAL A 167 -2.63 -16.69 6.25
C VAL A 167 -1.45 -15.98 5.60
N TYR A 168 -1.38 -14.65 5.77
CA TYR A 168 -0.33 -13.82 5.15
C TYR A 168 0.93 -13.66 6.02
N GLY A 169 1.07 -14.53 7.06
CA GLY A 169 2.32 -14.66 7.80
C GLY A 169 2.59 -13.59 8.84
N TYR A 170 1.56 -12.85 9.29
CA TYR A 170 1.74 -11.81 10.32
C TYR A 170 1.67 -12.33 11.74
N LYS A 171 0.77 -13.29 12.02
CA LYS A 171 0.36 -13.65 13.39
C LYS A 171 1.51 -14.13 14.26
N ASP A 172 2.33 -15.05 13.75
CA ASP A 172 3.31 -15.74 14.57
C ASP A 172 4.44 -14.83 15.05
N TRP A 173 5.04 -14.06 14.14
CA TRP A 173 6.10 -13.13 14.52
C TRP A 173 5.55 -11.91 15.29
N ALA A 174 4.35 -11.42 14.96
CA ALA A 174 3.75 -10.32 15.72
C ALA A 174 3.50 -10.74 17.19
N THR A 175 3.00 -11.95 17.41
CA THR A 175 2.83 -12.50 18.77
C THR A 175 4.17 -12.59 19.51
N LYS A 176 5.22 -13.13 18.86
CA LYS A 176 6.56 -13.25 19.46
C LYS A 176 7.19 -11.90 19.80
N MET A 177 6.91 -10.87 19.01
CA MET A 177 7.42 -9.51 19.20
C MET A 177 6.53 -8.65 20.11
N GLY A 178 5.39 -9.16 20.60
CA GLY A 178 4.43 -8.37 21.37
C GLY A 178 3.73 -7.27 20.56
N VAL A 179 3.69 -7.39 19.21
CA VAL A 179 2.99 -6.49 18.32
C VAL A 179 1.49 -6.82 18.30
N LYS A 180 0.64 -5.82 18.53
CA LYS A 180 -0.81 -6.01 18.50
C LYS A 180 -1.31 -6.06 17.07
N LEU A 181 -2.24 -6.98 16.78
CA LEU A 181 -2.95 -7.05 15.50
C LEU A 181 -4.37 -6.52 15.69
N LEU A 182 -4.67 -5.42 14.99
CA LEU A 182 -5.90 -4.66 15.14
C LEU A 182 -6.82 -4.83 13.93
N ASP A 183 -8.11 -4.92 14.23
CA ASP A 183 -9.22 -4.92 13.29
C ASP A 183 -10.19 -3.79 13.69
N PRO A 184 -10.50 -2.82 12.81
CA PRO A 184 -11.43 -1.74 13.11
C PRO A 184 -12.80 -2.20 13.58
N ASP A 185 -13.24 -3.40 13.15
CA ASP A 185 -14.56 -3.94 13.45
C ASP A 185 -14.61 -4.83 14.71
N VAL A 186 -13.46 -5.21 15.27
CA VAL A 186 -13.41 -6.24 16.33
C VAL A 186 -12.78 -5.74 17.63
N ASN A 187 -11.60 -5.09 17.54
CA ASN A 187 -10.80 -4.78 18.72
C ASN A 187 -10.25 -3.36 18.74
N CYS A 188 -10.83 -2.47 17.94
CA CYS A 188 -10.60 -1.02 18.00
C CYS A 188 -11.79 -0.32 18.65
N THR A 189 -11.50 0.82 19.28
CA THR A 189 -12.52 1.79 19.65
C THR A 189 -12.75 2.77 18.49
N LEU A 190 -13.99 3.14 18.25
CA LEU A 190 -14.35 4.01 17.13
C LEU A 190 -14.69 5.42 17.60
N GLY A 191 -14.28 6.40 16.83
CA GLY A 191 -14.64 7.81 17.01
C GLY A 191 -15.12 8.43 15.70
N THR A 192 -15.89 9.53 15.81
CA THR A 192 -16.37 10.29 14.68
C THR A 192 -15.55 11.55 14.51
N TYR A 193 -15.06 11.80 13.29
CA TYR A 193 -14.10 12.86 12.99
C TYR A 193 -14.52 13.65 11.74
N LYS A 194 -14.37 14.97 11.79
CA LYS A 194 -14.67 15.84 10.65
C LYS A 194 -13.42 16.06 9.79
N PRO A 195 -13.52 15.95 8.48
CA PRO A 195 -12.41 16.28 7.58
C PRO A 195 -12.11 17.78 7.62
N LYS A 196 -10.85 18.12 7.28
CA LYS A 196 -10.36 19.51 7.22
C LYS A 196 -10.25 19.99 5.77
N THR A 197 -10.77 19.25 4.82
CA THR A 197 -10.78 19.59 3.41
C THR A 197 -11.80 20.68 3.09
N LYS A 198 -11.56 21.41 1.98
CA LYS A 198 -12.46 22.49 1.53
C LYS A 198 -13.80 21.96 1.03
N THR A 199 -13.79 20.78 0.43
CA THR A 199 -14.96 20.15 -0.21
C THR A 199 -15.00 18.68 0.19
N PRO A 200 -15.48 18.36 1.39
CA PRO A 200 -15.51 17.00 1.87
C PRO A 200 -16.49 16.12 1.10
N ALA A 201 -16.12 14.86 0.86
CA ALA A 201 -17.01 13.86 0.28
C ALA A 201 -18.10 13.39 1.27
N LEU A 202 -17.76 13.38 2.56
CA LEU A 202 -18.70 13.13 3.67
C LEU A 202 -18.51 14.19 4.77
N PRO A 203 -19.57 14.55 5.50
CA PRO A 203 -19.49 15.55 6.57
C PRO A 203 -18.63 15.08 7.75
N GLU A 204 -18.51 13.77 7.93
CA GLU A 204 -17.72 13.14 9.00
C GLU A 204 -17.39 11.69 8.66
N TYR A 205 -16.35 11.16 9.33
CA TYR A 205 -15.86 9.80 9.18
C TYR A 205 -15.76 9.10 10.53
N VAL A 206 -16.18 7.84 10.58
CA VAL A 206 -15.96 6.96 11.72
C VAL A 206 -14.62 6.23 11.53
N LEU A 207 -13.69 6.45 12.44
CA LEU A 207 -12.31 5.95 12.35
C LEU A 207 -11.88 5.29 13.67
N PRO A 208 -10.92 4.33 13.64
CA PRO A 208 -10.37 3.72 14.85
C PRO A 208 -9.50 4.73 15.62
N ASN A 209 -9.81 4.88 16.90
CA ASN A 209 -9.06 5.75 17.82
C ASN A 209 -7.59 5.31 17.94
N GLU A 210 -7.31 4.02 17.79
CA GLU A 210 -5.97 3.44 17.84
C GLU A 210 -5.08 3.98 16.71
N TRP A 211 -5.67 4.33 15.56
CA TRP A 211 -4.95 5.05 14.50
C TRP A 211 -4.90 6.55 14.78
N VAL A 212 -6.05 7.16 15.04
CA VAL A 212 -6.14 8.63 15.16
C VAL A 212 -5.27 9.17 16.30
N ASN A 213 -5.24 8.47 17.44
CA ASN A 213 -4.54 8.88 18.65
C ASN A 213 -3.09 8.34 18.74
N ALA A 214 -2.63 7.54 17.79
CA ALA A 214 -1.24 7.08 17.80
C ALA A 214 -0.27 8.26 17.67
N ASN A 215 0.82 8.25 18.45
CA ASN A 215 1.88 9.23 18.36
C ASN A 215 2.59 9.16 17.01
N CYS A 216 2.83 7.94 16.53
CA CYS A 216 3.40 7.69 15.21
C CYS A 216 2.46 6.78 14.40
N ARG A 217 2.03 7.26 13.24
CA ARG A 217 1.19 6.54 12.27
C ARG A 217 2.03 6.22 11.04
N ILE A 218 2.16 4.95 10.71
CA ILE A 218 2.96 4.50 9.57
C ILE A 218 2.05 3.81 8.56
N SER A 219 2.05 4.27 7.31
CA SER A 219 1.35 3.59 6.22
C SER A 219 2.34 2.80 5.39
N ILE A 220 2.12 1.47 5.26
CA ILE A 220 2.85 0.61 4.33
C ILE A 220 1.91 0.25 3.19
N GLY A 221 1.90 1.08 2.15
CA GLY A 221 1.07 0.91 0.96
C GLY A 221 1.72 0.01 -0.07
N LYS A 222 0.90 -0.59 -0.93
CA LYS A 222 1.37 -1.45 -2.03
C LYS A 222 1.47 -0.67 -3.34
N MET A 223 2.54 -0.91 -4.10
CA MET A 223 2.77 -0.26 -5.39
C MET A 223 1.90 -0.90 -6.48
N LYS A 224 0.69 -0.37 -6.69
CA LYS A 224 -0.25 -0.96 -7.66
C LYS A 224 -1.21 0.05 -8.28
N THR A 225 -1.68 -0.25 -9.49
CA THR A 225 -2.82 0.40 -10.10
C THR A 225 -4.11 0.08 -9.34
N HIS A 226 -5.16 0.81 -9.59
CA HIS A 226 -6.46 0.58 -8.98
C HIS A 226 -7.58 1.11 -9.89
N ASP A 227 -8.57 0.30 -10.14
CA ASP A 227 -9.73 0.59 -10.99
C ASP A 227 -10.49 1.85 -10.58
N ASN A 228 -10.65 2.08 -9.28
CA ASN A 228 -11.45 3.18 -8.72
C ASN A 228 -10.66 4.49 -8.49
N SER A 229 -9.36 4.42 -8.22
CA SER A 229 -8.55 5.59 -7.85
C SER A 229 -7.35 5.84 -8.77
N GLY A 230 -7.21 5.04 -9.83
CA GLY A 230 -6.07 5.04 -10.73
C GLY A 230 -4.86 4.31 -10.16
N ILE A 231 -4.42 4.68 -8.97
CA ILE A 231 -3.37 3.97 -8.21
C ILE A 231 -3.74 3.77 -6.75
N SER A 232 -3.13 2.77 -6.14
CA SER A 232 -3.10 2.52 -4.72
C SER A 232 -1.67 2.64 -4.24
N LEU A 233 -1.45 3.45 -3.24
CA LEU A 233 -0.18 3.67 -2.56
C LEU A 233 -0.48 3.92 -1.08
N THR A 234 0.24 4.83 -0.42
CA THR A 234 0.13 5.01 1.03
C THR A 234 -1.09 5.83 1.47
N LEU A 235 -1.48 6.85 0.71
CA LEU A 235 -2.63 7.72 1.02
C LEU A 235 -3.95 6.95 0.95
N LYS A 236 -4.18 6.21 -0.15
CA LYS A 236 -5.38 5.40 -0.30
C LYS A 236 -5.41 4.22 0.67
N ASN A 237 -4.23 3.64 0.97
CA ASN A 237 -4.11 2.58 1.98
C ASN A 237 -4.66 3.03 3.34
N VAL A 238 -4.37 4.25 3.78
CA VAL A 238 -4.97 4.84 4.97
C VAL A 238 -6.45 5.06 4.77
N ALA A 239 -6.82 5.84 3.76
CA ALA A 239 -8.18 6.37 3.62
C ALA A 239 -9.28 5.31 3.57
N VAL A 240 -9.04 4.21 2.87
CA VAL A 240 -10.02 3.13 2.72
C VAL A 240 -9.73 1.98 3.69
N GLY A 241 -8.47 1.75 4.01
CA GLY A 241 -8.05 0.59 4.78
C GLY A 241 -8.33 0.67 6.28
N ILE A 242 -8.45 1.87 6.87
CA ILE A 242 -8.72 2.01 8.31
C ILE A 242 -10.21 2.11 8.65
N VAL A 243 -11.10 2.38 7.69
CA VAL A 243 -12.53 2.56 7.98
C VAL A 243 -13.21 1.22 8.27
N PRO A 244 -14.09 1.15 9.29
CA PRO A 244 -14.76 -0.09 9.69
C PRO A 244 -15.88 -0.49 8.72
N ARG A 245 -16.00 -1.78 8.41
CA ARG A 245 -17.11 -2.32 7.59
C ARG A 245 -18.43 -2.33 8.33
N SER A 246 -18.42 -2.42 9.65
CA SER A 246 -19.61 -2.32 10.48
C SER A 246 -20.35 -1.00 10.28
N VAL A 247 -19.66 0.06 9.85
CA VAL A 247 -20.23 1.37 9.55
C VAL A 247 -20.45 1.59 8.06
N TYR A 248 -19.44 1.25 7.23
CA TYR A 248 -19.47 1.56 5.79
C TYR A 248 -19.94 0.38 4.91
N GLY A 249 -20.33 -0.73 5.51
CA GLY A 249 -20.88 -1.88 4.81
C GLY A 249 -19.85 -2.76 4.10
N ALA A 250 -20.35 -3.81 3.47
CA ALA A 250 -19.53 -4.74 2.69
C ALA A 250 -18.77 -3.98 1.58
N ILE A 251 -17.51 -4.36 1.37
CA ILE A 251 -16.56 -3.70 0.45
C ILE A 251 -16.53 -2.15 0.59
N LYS A 252 -17.01 -1.67 1.75
CA LYS A 252 -17.05 -0.23 2.12
C LYS A 252 -17.83 0.64 1.14
N LEU A 253 -18.94 0.12 0.63
CA LEU A 253 -19.83 0.83 -0.32
C LEU A 253 -20.47 2.11 0.26
N GLY A 254 -20.51 2.26 1.57
CA GLY A 254 -20.90 3.50 2.25
C GLY A 254 -19.93 4.66 2.05
N LEU A 255 -18.72 4.42 1.55
CA LEU A 255 -17.85 5.49 1.07
C LEU A 255 -18.28 5.92 -0.33
N PRO A 256 -18.25 7.22 -0.66
CA PRO A 256 -18.59 7.73 -2.00
C PRO A 256 -17.57 7.29 -3.06
N HIS A 257 -17.70 6.08 -3.62
CA HIS A 257 -16.77 5.51 -4.58
C HIS A 257 -16.62 6.35 -5.85
N GLY A 258 -17.67 7.00 -6.32
CA GLY A 258 -17.60 7.97 -7.44
C GLY A 258 -16.81 9.24 -7.11
N ASN A 259 -16.49 9.48 -5.84
CA ASN A 259 -15.76 10.65 -5.35
C ASN A 259 -14.56 10.25 -4.48
N MET A 260 -13.93 9.11 -4.81
CA MET A 260 -12.87 8.49 -4.00
C MET A 260 -11.66 9.43 -3.77
N HIS A 261 -11.34 10.31 -4.71
CA HIS A 261 -10.26 11.28 -4.56
C HIS A 261 -10.49 12.26 -3.40
N HIS A 262 -11.72 12.69 -3.15
CA HIS A 262 -12.07 13.49 -1.97
C HIS A 262 -12.05 12.65 -0.70
N VAL A 263 -12.56 11.40 -0.72
CA VAL A 263 -12.46 10.48 0.42
C VAL A 263 -11.00 10.31 0.86
N VAL A 264 -10.08 10.14 -0.11
CA VAL A 264 -8.64 10.02 0.18
C VAL A 264 -8.11 11.28 0.86
N ALA A 265 -8.46 12.47 0.36
CA ALA A 265 -8.04 13.73 0.96
C ALA A 265 -8.68 13.95 2.34
N ASP A 266 -9.96 13.64 2.50
CA ASP A 266 -10.71 13.81 3.74
C ASP A 266 -10.08 13.04 4.90
N VAL A 267 -9.93 11.73 4.74
CA VAL A 267 -9.39 10.89 5.81
C VAL A 267 -7.95 11.26 6.14
N ASN A 268 -7.10 11.52 5.12
CA ASN A 268 -5.74 11.95 5.34
C ASN A 268 -5.66 13.39 5.93
N SER A 269 -6.66 14.24 5.75
CA SER A 269 -6.72 15.55 6.42
C SER A 269 -7.05 15.46 7.91
N ILE A 270 -7.75 14.39 8.32
CA ILE A 270 -8.07 14.13 9.74
C ILE A 270 -6.80 13.65 10.46
N CYS A 271 -6.20 12.58 9.96
CA CYS A 271 -5.11 11.85 10.63
C CYS A 271 -4.11 11.28 9.62
N PRO A 272 -3.25 12.12 9.01
CA PRO A 272 -2.27 11.67 8.04
C PRO A 272 -1.27 10.70 8.68
N ALA A 273 -0.72 9.79 7.88
CA ALA A 273 0.47 9.05 8.29
C ALA A 273 1.62 10.02 8.58
N THR A 274 2.37 9.78 9.66
CA THR A 274 3.56 10.54 10.02
C THR A 274 4.81 10.01 9.30
N PHE A 275 4.70 8.82 8.75
CA PHE A 275 5.69 8.17 7.89
C PHE A 275 5.00 7.23 6.93
N SER A 276 5.44 7.22 5.68
CA SER A 276 4.87 6.42 4.60
C SER A 276 5.94 5.56 3.96
N ILE A 277 5.59 4.32 3.64
CA ILE A 277 6.44 3.36 2.93
C ILE A 277 5.62 2.74 1.80
N VAL A 278 6.17 2.74 0.60
CA VAL A 278 5.64 1.96 -0.52
C VAL A 278 6.41 0.66 -0.61
N ASP A 279 5.71 -0.44 -0.41
CA ASP A 279 6.18 -1.77 -0.74
C ASP A 279 6.00 -2.00 -2.24
N GLY A 280 7.08 -1.89 -2.97
CA GLY A 280 7.21 -2.13 -4.41
C GLY A 280 8.11 -3.32 -4.71
N LEU A 281 8.27 -4.30 -3.81
CA LEU A 281 9.02 -5.53 -4.10
C LEU A 281 8.39 -6.24 -5.32
N TRP A 282 7.11 -6.53 -5.23
CA TRP A 282 6.24 -6.84 -6.36
C TRP A 282 5.15 -5.77 -6.43
N GLY A 283 4.94 -5.21 -7.59
CA GLY A 283 3.83 -4.31 -7.86
C GLY A 283 2.76 -4.97 -8.72
N MET A 284 1.68 -4.23 -9.01
CA MET A 284 0.62 -4.69 -9.90
C MET A 284 0.25 -3.60 -10.89
N ASP A 285 0.11 -3.93 -12.16
CA ASP A 285 -0.38 -3.02 -13.19
C ASP A 285 -1.69 -3.51 -13.85
N GLY A 286 -2.30 -2.68 -14.71
CA GLY A 286 -3.56 -3.00 -15.37
C GLY A 286 -4.75 -2.94 -14.42
N TRP A 287 -5.59 -3.98 -14.36
CA TRP A 287 -6.80 -4.05 -13.55
C TRP A 287 -6.52 -4.27 -12.04
N GLY A 288 -5.69 -3.39 -11.41
CA GLY A 288 -5.65 -3.37 -9.93
C GLY A 288 -7.02 -2.96 -9.35
N ALA A 289 -7.32 -3.29 -8.12
CA ALA A 289 -6.46 -3.65 -6.99
C ALA A 289 -5.99 -5.11 -6.90
N PHE A 290 -6.57 -6.09 -7.62
CA PHE A 290 -6.27 -7.52 -7.43
C PHE A 290 -6.42 -8.38 -8.70
N HIS A 291 -6.80 -7.81 -9.84
CA HIS A 291 -6.96 -8.50 -11.13
C HIS A 291 -5.94 -8.05 -12.18
N GLY A 292 -4.91 -7.35 -11.73
CA GLY A 292 -3.84 -6.86 -12.58
C GLY A 292 -2.73 -7.89 -12.79
N ARG A 293 -1.70 -7.45 -13.49
CA ARG A 293 -0.51 -8.27 -13.75
C ARG A 293 0.56 -7.96 -12.68
N PRO A 294 1.17 -8.98 -12.05
CA PRO A 294 2.33 -8.79 -11.19
C PRO A 294 3.50 -8.14 -11.95
N VAL A 295 4.15 -7.18 -11.34
CA VAL A 295 5.31 -6.46 -11.89
C VAL A 295 6.45 -6.54 -10.88
N PRO A 296 7.58 -7.21 -11.22
CA PRO A 296 8.76 -7.23 -10.35
C PRO A 296 9.39 -5.83 -10.36
N SER A 297 9.26 -5.11 -9.26
CA SER A 297 9.71 -3.72 -9.19
C SER A 297 10.90 -3.53 -8.27
N ASP A 298 11.06 -4.42 -7.27
CA ASP A 298 12.23 -4.48 -6.39
C ASP A 298 12.52 -3.18 -5.64
N LEU A 299 11.48 -2.40 -5.30
CA LEU A 299 11.60 -1.07 -4.71
C LEU A 299 11.02 -1.01 -3.30
N ILE A 300 11.71 -0.27 -2.43
CA ILE A 300 11.16 0.31 -1.20
C ILE A 300 11.29 1.82 -1.31
N ILE A 301 10.17 2.54 -1.16
CA ILE A 301 10.13 4.01 -1.19
C ILE A 301 9.64 4.49 0.17
N ALA A 302 10.31 5.47 0.78
CA ALA A 302 9.92 5.91 2.12
C ALA A 302 10.08 7.43 2.33
N GLY A 303 9.27 8.00 3.23
CA GLY A 303 9.32 9.42 3.56
C GLY A 303 8.34 9.83 4.64
N LYS A 304 8.49 11.05 5.14
CA LYS A 304 7.62 11.62 6.18
C LYS A 304 6.37 12.30 5.61
N ASP A 305 6.40 12.71 4.36
CA ASP A 305 5.25 13.30 3.65
C ASP A 305 4.63 12.23 2.72
N GLY A 306 3.42 11.76 3.04
CA GLY A 306 2.73 10.74 2.27
C GLY A 306 2.39 11.18 0.84
N VAL A 307 2.17 12.48 0.61
CA VAL A 307 1.89 13.04 -0.72
C VAL A 307 3.15 12.99 -1.58
N ALA A 308 4.31 13.30 -0.99
CA ALA A 308 5.60 13.20 -1.67
C ALA A 308 5.95 11.72 -1.97
N VAL A 309 5.75 10.83 -1.01
CA VAL A 309 6.01 9.40 -1.17
C VAL A 309 5.15 8.80 -2.29
N ASP A 310 3.85 9.10 -2.29
CA ASP A 310 2.94 8.65 -3.35
C ASP A 310 3.27 9.33 -4.69
N GLY A 311 3.75 10.57 -4.66
CA GLY A 311 4.26 11.27 -5.83
C GLY A 311 5.46 10.56 -6.47
N VAL A 312 6.46 10.20 -5.66
CA VAL A 312 7.64 9.42 -6.12
C VAL A 312 7.20 8.03 -6.56
N GLY A 313 6.30 7.38 -5.82
CA GLY A 313 5.73 6.09 -6.20
C GLY A 313 5.07 6.13 -7.59
N ALA A 314 4.25 7.14 -7.86
CA ALA A 314 3.65 7.35 -9.19
C ALA A 314 4.73 7.54 -10.27
N MET A 315 5.76 8.34 -10.00
CA MET A 315 6.88 8.53 -10.95
C MET A 315 7.65 7.24 -11.20
N CYS A 316 7.90 6.43 -10.18
CA CYS A 316 8.50 5.10 -10.35
C CYS A 316 7.61 4.14 -11.17
N MET A 317 6.28 4.31 -11.12
CA MET A 317 5.35 3.58 -11.98
C MET A 317 5.26 4.12 -13.42
N GLY A 318 6.08 5.11 -13.78
CA GLY A 318 6.11 5.70 -15.12
C GLY A 318 4.97 6.68 -15.42
N THR A 319 4.42 7.32 -14.38
CA THR A 319 3.31 8.28 -14.51
C THR A 319 3.55 9.54 -13.67
N LEU A 320 2.64 10.50 -13.71
CA LEU A 320 2.81 11.80 -13.06
C LEU A 320 1.83 11.93 -11.87
N PRO A 321 2.28 12.44 -10.71
CA PRO A 321 1.47 12.45 -9.49
C PRO A 321 0.17 13.24 -9.62
N TRP A 322 0.15 14.33 -10.36
CA TRP A 322 -1.05 15.17 -10.51
C TRP A 322 -2.17 14.57 -11.38
N ILE A 323 -1.90 13.47 -12.09
CA ILE A 323 -2.93 12.74 -12.83
C ILE A 323 -3.90 12.07 -11.85
N TYR A 324 -3.42 11.66 -10.67
CA TYR A 324 -4.21 10.95 -9.69
C TYR A 324 -4.91 11.89 -8.73
N GLY A 325 -6.26 11.85 -8.77
CA GLY A 325 -7.10 12.75 -7.99
C GLY A 325 -6.80 12.66 -6.49
N GLY A 326 -6.58 11.48 -5.92
CA GLY A 326 -6.27 11.31 -4.50
C GLY A 326 -5.00 12.05 -4.07
N ILE A 327 -3.92 11.94 -4.83
CA ILE A 327 -2.65 12.65 -4.56
C ILE A 327 -2.85 14.16 -4.71
N ARG A 328 -3.51 14.58 -5.81
CA ARG A 328 -3.75 16.00 -6.11
C ARG A 328 -4.61 16.68 -5.05
N GLU A 329 -5.71 16.03 -4.63
CA GLU A 329 -6.60 16.60 -3.62
C GLU A 329 -5.96 16.63 -2.23
N CYS A 330 -5.12 15.65 -1.86
CA CYS A 330 -4.31 15.73 -0.65
C CYS A 330 -3.40 16.97 -0.66
N LYS A 331 -2.72 17.24 -1.78
CA LYS A 331 -1.90 18.45 -1.92
C LYS A 331 -2.73 19.72 -1.86
N ASN A 332 -3.84 19.80 -2.60
CA ASN A 332 -4.72 20.98 -2.67
C ASN A 332 -5.32 21.35 -1.30
N ASN A 333 -5.45 20.38 -0.42
CA ASN A 333 -5.96 20.56 0.94
C ASN A 333 -4.86 20.62 2.02
N GLY A 334 -3.59 20.71 1.63
CA GLY A 334 -2.48 20.94 2.56
C GLY A 334 -2.10 19.72 3.41
N VAL A 335 -2.44 18.52 2.99
CA VAL A 335 -2.03 17.27 3.65
C VAL A 335 -0.52 17.04 3.50
N GLY A 336 0.05 17.43 2.35
CA GLY A 336 1.45 17.34 2.00
C GLY A 336 1.71 17.93 0.63
N THR A 337 2.88 17.66 0.04
CA THR A 337 3.24 18.20 -1.28
C THR A 337 4.09 17.23 -2.09
N TYR A 338 3.94 17.29 -3.40
CA TYR A 338 4.85 16.64 -4.36
C TYR A 338 5.73 17.66 -5.12
N ASP A 339 5.80 18.89 -4.62
CA ASP A 339 6.68 19.91 -5.19
C ASP A 339 8.08 19.84 -4.57
N ASN A 340 9.10 20.05 -5.40
CA ASN A 340 10.49 20.15 -4.96
C ASN A 340 10.98 18.99 -4.08
N ILE A 341 10.53 17.75 -4.39
CA ILE A 341 10.91 16.57 -3.64
C ILE A 341 12.42 16.35 -3.74
N ASN A 342 13.08 16.19 -2.59
CA ASN A 342 14.46 15.73 -2.52
C ASN A 342 14.48 14.19 -2.55
N VAL A 343 14.75 13.61 -3.71
CA VAL A 343 14.87 12.15 -3.88
C VAL A 343 16.29 11.70 -3.52
N VAL A 344 16.42 10.75 -2.60
CA VAL A 344 17.70 10.21 -2.13
C VAL A 344 17.77 8.69 -2.29
N GLY A 345 18.98 8.14 -2.34
CA GLY A 345 19.24 6.71 -2.56
C GLY A 345 19.32 6.38 -4.05
N THR A 346 18.53 5.41 -4.52
CA THR A 346 18.49 5.07 -5.94
C THR A 346 17.95 6.24 -6.76
N LYS A 347 18.61 6.58 -7.86
CA LYS A 347 18.13 7.64 -8.76
C LYS A 347 16.77 7.29 -9.34
N LEU A 348 15.92 8.29 -9.51
CA LEU A 348 14.56 8.09 -10.02
C LEU A 348 14.57 7.44 -11.41
N GLU A 349 15.48 7.83 -12.30
CA GLU A 349 15.63 7.26 -13.64
C GLU A 349 15.95 5.76 -13.63
N ASP A 350 16.66 5.27 -12.60
CA ASP A 350 17.01 3.86 -12.42
C ASP A 350 15.88 3.05 -11.75
N ALA A 351 14.93 3.74 -11.14
CA ALA A 351 13.78 3.16 -10.45
C ALA A 351 12.50 3.10 -11.30
N VAL A 352 12.44 3.84 -12.43
CA VAL A 352 11.24 3.91 -13.27
C VAL A 352 10.98 2.59 -13.99
N ILE A 353 9.77 2.07 -13.77
CA ILE A 353 9.19 0.92 -14.46
C ILE A 353 7.86 1.38 -15.07
N ILE A 354 7.66 1.10 -16.36
CA ILE A 354 6.43 1.53 -17.01
C ILE A 354 5.31 0.54 -16.70
N TYR A 355 4.42 0.94 -15.82
CA TYR A 355 3.20 0.22 -15.50
C TYR A 355 2.13 0.47 -16.56
N MET A 356 1.39 -0.58 -16.92
CA MET A 356 0.21 -0.40 -17.74
C MET A 356 -0.89 0.28 -16.92
N PRO A 357 -1.49 1.36 -17.41
CA PRO A 357 -2.61 2.00 -16.71
C PRO A 357 -3.81 1.05 -16.67
N VAL A 358 -4.78 1.35 -15.79
CA VAL A 358 -6.07 0.68 -15.83
C VAL A 358 -6.67 0.84 -17.22
N PRO A 359 -7.01 -0.26 -17.92
CA PRO A 359 -7.62 -0.16 -19.25
C PRO A 359 -8.94 0.61 -19.22
N PRO A 360 -9.26 1.42 -20.24
CA PRO A 360 -10.57 2.03 -20.36
C PRO A 360 -11.63 0.96 -20.62
N GLY A 361 -12.79 1.06 -19.97
CA GLY A 361 -13.90 0.14 -20.16
C GLY A 361 -14.44 -0.46 -18.86
N LYS A 362 -15.42 -1.37 -19.00
CA LYS A 362 -15.97 -2.08 -17.84
C LYS A 362 -14.97 -3.14 -17.38
N HIS A 363 -14.81 -3.26 -16.06
CA HIS A 363 -14.13 -4.39 -15.45
C HIS A 363 -14.70 -5.72 -16.03
N PRO A 364 -13.86 -6.72 -16.30
CA PRO A 364 -14.34 -8.05 -16.78
C PRO A 364 -15.45 -8.62 -15.90
N ASP A 365 -15.45 -8.31 -14.61
CA ASP A 365 -16.48 -8.67 -13.65
C ASP A 365 -17.54 -7.56 -13.49
N SER A 366 -18.35 -7.40 -14.52
CA SER A 366 -19.43 -6.40 -14.51
C SER A 366 -20.55 -6.66 -13.49
N SER A 367 -20.59 -7.79 -12.81
CA SER A 367 -21.53 -8.06 -11.73
C SER A 367 -21.29 -7.25 -10.46
N ALA A 368 -20.04 -6.83 -10.19
CA ALA A 368 -19.69 -5.96 -9.07
C ALA A 368 -19.61 -4.48 -9.47
N SER A 369 -19.61 -4.16 -10.77
CA SER A 369 -19.28 -2.84 -11.31
C SER A 369 -20.47 -1.98 -11.68
N GLY A 370 -21.67 -2.30 -11.22
CA GLY A 370 -22.84 -1.42 -11.40
C GLY A 370 -22.69 -0.01 -10.81
N VAL A 371 -21.53 0.33 -10.24
CA VAL A 371 -21.28 1.60 -9.51
C VAL A 371 -20.19 2.47 -10.17
N LEU A 372 -19.43 1.97 -11.14
CA LEU A 372 -18.26 2.71 -11.64
C LEU A 372 -18.50 3.33 -13.02
N GLY A 373 -19.28 4.41 -13.02
CA GLY A 373 -19.31 5.34 -14.15
C GLY A 373 -18.06 6.20 -14.17
N TRP A 374 -17.11 5.87 -15.01
CA TRP A 374 -16.06 6.80 -15.41
C TRP A 374 -16.62 7.80 -16.43
N ARG A 375 -16.78 9.05 -16.05
CA ARG A 375 -16.82 10.21 -16.93
C ARG A 375 -15.77 11.19 -16.51
#